data_4376e71df78e49b43551e7e080f669da
#
_entry.id   4376e71df78e49b43551e7e080f669da
#
_cell.length_a   1.000
_cell.length_b   1.000
_cell.length_c   1.000
_cell.angle_alpha   90.00
_cell.angle_beta   90.00
_cell.angle_gamma   90.00
#
_symmetry.space_group_name_H-M   'P 1'
#
loop_
_entity.id
_entity.type
_entity.pdbx_description
1 polymer ?
#
loop_
_entity_poly.entity_id
_entity_poly.type
_entity_poly.pdbx_seq_one_letter_code
_entity_poly.pdbx_strand_id
1 'polypeptide(L)'
;MHNSSHAFFFTAHVFFVGTHKLGLVEHESASTAGNLLSANQSIPNKYIEESRSVPCPVKAGQASLHDGFLIHGSEPNTSSRRRCGYVIRYVSTSAKPIEDPDKPRSFPCTQLVCGEDCFKHFPVNKPEWHHNPLKVE
;
A
#
# COMPACT_ATOMS: atom_id res chain seq x y z
N MET A 1 1.99 40.09 10.53
CA MET A 1 1.25 39.10 11.32
C MET A 1 0.98 37.93 10.39
N HIS A 2 1.89 36.94 10.38
CA HIS A 2 1.74 35.71 9.59
C HIS A 2 0.97 34.71 10.42
N ASN A 3 -0.26 34.48 10.03
CA ASN A 3 -1.12 33.49 10.66
C ASN A 3 -0.78 32.13 10.04
N SER A 4 0.22 31.46 10.60
CA SER A 4 0.56 30.09 10.23
C SER A 4 -0.48 29.17 10.86
N SER A 5 -1.58 28.91 10.16
CA SER A 5 -2.48 27.82 10.49
C SER A 5 -1.72 26.51 10.26
N HIS A 6 -0.99 26.05 11.26
CA HIS A 6 -0.45 24.71 11.29
C HIS A 6 -1.64 23.75 11.39
N ALA A 7 -2.18 23.36 10.27
CA ALA A 7 -3.07 22.22 10.21
C ALA A 7 -2.27 21.01 10.73
N PHE A 8 -2.68 20.47 11.87
CA PHE A 8 -2.13 19.24 12.41
C PHE A 8 -2.45 18.11 11.43
N PHE A 9 -1.58 17.89 10.47
CA PHE A 9 -1.65 16.72 9.60
C PHE A 9 -1.21 15.53 10.45
N PHE A 10 -2.18 14.74 10.90
CA PHE A 10 -1.88 13.39 11.38
C PHE A 10 -1.08 12.69 10.29
N THR A 11 0.11 12.22 10.63
CA THR A 11 1.10 11.58 9.78
C THR A 11 0.51 11.01 8.48
N ALA A 12 0.52 11.82 7.45
CA ALA A 12 0.00 11.46 6.14
C ALA A 12 0.96 10.48 5.48
N HIS A 13 0.45 9.63 4.60
CA HIS A 13 1.29 8.99 3.63
C HIS A 13 1.97 10.06 2.79
N VAL A 14 3.23 9.84 2.47
CA VAL A 14 4.02 10.65 1.56
C VAL A 14 4.29 9.80 0.33
N PHE A 15 4.02 10.34 -0.84
CA PHE A 15 4.27 9.69 -2.12
C PHE A 15 5.39 10.40 -2.87
N PHE A 16 6.30 9.64 -3.47
CA PHE A 16 7.35 10.19 -4.33
C PHE A 16 6.91 10.07 -5.78
N VAL A 17 6.39 11.18 -6.32
CA VAL A 17 5.71 11.22 -7.61
C VAL A 17 6.62 10.77 -8.76
N GLY A 18 6.10 9.89 -9.61
CA GLY A 18 6.81 9.38 -10.79
C GLY A 18 7.70 8.17 -10.52
N THR A 19 7.94 7.77 -9.26
CA THR A 19 8.81 6.63 -8.92
C THR A 19 8.25 5.27 -9.34
N HIS A 20 6.95 5.14 -9.56
CA HIS A 20 6.36 3.93 -10.11
C HIS A 20 6.97 3.53 -11.47
N LYS A 21 7.52 4.50 -12.23
CA LYS A 21 8.19 4.25 -13.51
C LYS A 21 9.52 3.51 -13.36
N LEU A 22 10.07 3.42 -12.17
CA LEU A 22 11.27 2.63 -11.87
C LEU A 22 10.98 1.12 -11.85
N GLY A 23 9.70 0.74 -11.77
CA GLY A 23 9.31 -0.66 -11.58
C GLY A 23 9.67 -1.18 -10.20
N LEU A 24 10.02 -2.45 -10.13
CA LEU A 24 10.42 -3.11 -8.88
C LEU A 24 11.81 -2.62 -8.46
N VAL A 25 11.87 -1.99 -7.29
CA VAL A 25 13.11 -1.50 -6.68
C VAL A 25 13.54 -2.47 -5.59
N GLU A 26 14.83 -2.85 -5.58
CA GLU A 26 15.37 -3.67 -4.51
C GLU A 26 15.37 -2.90 -3.19
N HIS A 27 14.93 -3.61 -2.14
CA HIS A 27 14.95 -3.09 -0.79
C HIS A 27 16.23 -3.46 -0.09
N GLU A 28 16.68 -2.61 0.80
CA GLU A 28 17.81 -2.88 1.68
C GLU A 28 17.32 -3.18 3.11
N SER A 29 18.14 -3.85 3.90
CA SER A 29 17.84 -4.07 5.31
C SER A 29 17.83 -2.75 6.07
N ALA A 30 16.73 -2.45 6.76
CA ALA A 30 16.64 -1.27 7.60
C ALA A 30 17.25 -1.56 8.97
N SER A 31 18.20 -0.72 9.37
CA SER A 31 18.78 -0.77 10.74
C SER A 31 18.04 0.11 11.73
N THR A 32 16.99 0.80 11.29
CA THR A 32 16.27 1.80 12.07
C THR A 32 15.36 1.15 13.10
N ALA A 33 15.59 1.41 14.36
CA ALA A 33 14.67 1.04 15.44
C ALA A 33 13.30 1.67 15.21
N GLY A 34 12.23 0.87 15.29
CA GLY A 34 10.87 1.35 15.08
C GLY A 34 10.33 1.21 13.66
N ASN A 35 11.09 0.57 12.75
CA ASN A 35 10.54 0.21 11.46
C ASN A 35 9.38 -0.80 11.64
N LEU A 36 8.19 -0.41 11.19
CA LEU A 36 6.98 -1.22 11.33
C LEU A 36 6.85 -2.31 10.26
N LEU A 37 7.71 -2.32 9.25
CA LEU A 37 7.72 -3.37 8.24
C LEU A 37 8.25 -4.66 8.86
N SER A 38 7.46 -5.72 8.81
CA SER A 38 7.80 -7.04 9.36
C SER A 38 9.10 -7.62 8.78
N ALA A 39 9.44 -7.25 7.55
CA ALA A 39 10.66 -7.63 6.87
C ALA A 39 11.87 -6.75 7.22
N ASN A 40 11.68 -5.72 8.05
CA ASN A 40 12.73 -4.76 8.44
C ASN A 40 13.51 -4.22 7.22
N GLN A 41 12.78 -3.74 6.23
CA GLN A 41 13.30 -3.29 4.95
C GLN A 41 13.04 -1.80 4.74
N SER A 42 13.86 -1.17 3.92
CA SER A 42 13.67 0.21 3.45
C SER A 42 14.01 0.34 1.98
N ILE A 43 13.55 1.42 1.38
CA ILE A 43 13.98 1.82 0.04
C ILE A 43 15.32 2.55 0.16
N PRO A 44 16.34 2.19 -0.64
CA PRO A 44 17.60 2.91 -0.66
C PRO A 44 17.45 4.39 -0.96
N ASN A 45 18.15 5.24 -0.23
CA ASN A 45 18.07 6.70 -0.36
C ASN A 45 18.33 7.23 -1.77
N LYS A 46 19.10 6.51 -2.58
CA LYS A 46 19.36 6.88 -3.98
C LYS A 46 18.10 7.01 -4.86
N TYR A 47 16.98 6.41 -4.43
CA TYR A 47 15.71 6.48 -5.13
C TYR A 47 14.75 7.53 -4.54
N ILE A 48 15.14 8.17 -3.44
CA ILE A 48 14.33 9.14 -2.72
C ILE A 48 14.78 10.54 -3.11
N GLU A 49 13.94 11.23 -3.83
CA GLU A 49 14.13 12.62 -4.22
C GLU A 49 13.08 13.48 -3.52
N GLU A 50 13.50 14.20 -2.49
CA GLU A 50 12.60 14.99 -1.64
C GLU A 50 11.77 16.02 -2.41
N SER A 51 12.30 16.55 -3.51
CA SER A 51 11.59 17.47 -4.39
C SER A 51 10.33 16.87 -5.03
N ARG A 52 10.23 15.53 -5.08
CA ARG A 52 9.07 14.78 -5.58
C ARG A 52 8.13 14.32 -4.46
N SER A 53 8.43 14.67 -3.25
CA SER A 53 7.66 14.31 -2.07
C SER A 53 6.34 15.06 -2.04
N VAL A 54 5.24 14.33 -2.02
CA VAL A 54 3.88 14.89 -1.94
C VAL A 54 3.13 14.24 -0.79
N PRO A 55 2.76 15.00 0.25
CA PRO A 55 1.94 14.49 1.32
C PRO A 55 0.52 14.21 0.85
N CYS A 56 -0.03 13.09 1.27
CA CYS A 56 -1.40 12.68 0.98
C CYS A 56 -2.19 12.49 2.28
N PRO A 57 -2.59 13.58 2.95
CA PRO A 57 -3.41 13.48 4.15
C PRO A 57 -4.83 13.03 3.78
N VAL A 58 -5.32 11.99 4.45
CA VAL A 58 -6.69 11.51 4.31
C VAL A 58 -7.41 11.57 5.65
N LYS A 59 -8.68 11.98 5.63
CA LYS A 59 -9.56 11.98 6.80
C LYS A 59 -10.16 10.59 7.00
N ALA A 60 -10.70 10.33 8.17
CA ALA A 60 -11.47 9.12 8.42
C ALA A 60 -12.62 8.99 7.39
N GLY A 61 -12.75 7.80 6.80
CA GLY A 61 -13.72 7.53 5.73
C GLY A 61 -13.23 7.88 4.32
N GLN A 62 -12.06 8.49 4.18
CA GLN A 62 -11.44 8.70 2.88
C GLN A 62 -10.40 7.62 2.56
N ALA A 63 -10.10 7.47 1.28
CA ALA A 63 -9.10 6.54 0.78
C ALA A 63 -8.18 7.23 -0.23
N SER A 64 -6.98 6.72 -0.39
CA SER A 64 -6.07 7.02 -1.49
C SER A 64 -5.84 5.77 -2.32
N LEU A 65 -5.62 5.96 -3.61
CA LEU A 65 -5.26 4.88 -4.54
C LEU A 65 -3.94 5.23 -5.20
N HIS A 66 -3.04 4.28 -5.24
CA HIS A 66 -1.72 4.47 -5.86
C HIS A 66 -1.22 3.16 -6.46
N ASP A 67 -0.29 3.28 -7.41
CA ASP A 67 0.40 2.16 -8.02
C ASP A 67 1.26 1.41 -6.99
N GLY A 68 1.36 0.09 -7.11
CA GLY A 68 2.14 -0.74 -6.19
C GLY A 68 3.64 -0.49 -6.23
N PHE A 69 4.16 0.06 -7.32
CA PHE A 69 5.57 0.44 -7.46
C PHE A 69 5.86 1.89 -7.04
N LEU A 70 4.83 2.66 -6.68
CA LEU A 70 5.03 4.02 -6.21
C LEU A 70 5.74 4.00 -4.85
N ILE A 71 6.93 4.58 -4.78
CA ILE A 71 7.66 4.71 -3.51
C ILE A 71 6.84 5.62 -2.59
N HIS A 72 6.61 5.12 -1.38
CA HIS A 72 5.81 5.83 -0.39
C HIS A 72 6.26 5.48 1.02
N GLY A 73 5.88 6.30 1.95
CA GLY A 73 6.18 6.09 3.36
C GLY A 73 5.23 6.87 4.25
N SER A 74 5.47 6.83 5.52
CA SER A 74 4.80 7.69 6.50
C SER A 74 5.69 7.88 7.70
N GLU A 75 5.68 9.09 8.24
CA GLU A 75 6.31 9.38 9.51
C GLU A 75 5.64 8.62 10.67
N PRO A 76 6.36 8.37 11.75
CA PRO A 76 5.78 7.82 12.97
C PRO A 76 4.61 8.65 13.47
N ASN A 77 3.60 7.99 14.03
CA ASN A 77 2.51 8.69 14.69
C ASN A 77 2.96 9.20 16.06
N THR A 78 3.22 10.50 16.15
CA THR A 78 3.64 11.17 17.40
C THR A 78 2.46 11.70 18.22
N SER A 79 1.22 11.49 17.75
CA SER A 79 0.03 11.94 18.47
C SER A 79 -0.47 10.89 19.47
N SER A 80 -1.31 11.31 20.41
CA SER A 80 -2.03 10.41 21.33
C SER A 80 -3.21 9.67 20.67
N ARG A 81 -3.52 9.96 19.39
CA ARG A 81 -4.65 9.35 18.67
C ARG A 81 -4.18 8.15 17.86
N ARG A 82 -4.98 7.09 17.86
CA ARG A 82 -4.71 5.92 17.03
C ARG A 82 -4.81 6.29 15.54
N ARG A 83 -3.80 5.87 14.76
CA ARG A 83 -3.84 5.84 13.30
C ARG A 83 -4.09 4.40 12.84
N CYS A 84 -5.16 4.20 12.10
CA CYS A 84 -5.50 2.89 11.54
C CYS A 84 -5.84 3.08 10.07
N GLY A 85 -5.21 2.30 9.20
CA GLY A 85 -5.49 2.23 7.78
C GLY A 85 -5.84 0.81 7.37
N TYR A 86 -6.84 0.67 6.51
CA TYR A 86 -7.17 -0.59 5.88
C TYR A 86 -6.58 -0.60 4.47
N VAL A 87 -5.71 -1.55 4.19
CA VAL A 87 -5.00 -1.64 2.90
C VAL A 87 -5.62 -2.76 2.07
N ILE A 88 -6.13 -2.41 0.90
CA ILE A 88 -6.64 -3.36 -0.09
C ILE A 88 -5.69 -3.35 -1.28
N ARG A 89 -5.29 -4.51 -1.74
CA ARG A 89 -4.45 -4.67 -2.93
C ARG A 89 -5.27 -5.25 -4.07
N TYR A 90 -5.28 -4.54 -5.19
CA TYR A 90 -5.88 -5.01 -6.42
C TYR A 90 -4.79 -5.46 -7.39
N VAL A 91 -5.06 -6.52 -8.12
CA VAL A 91 -4.17 -7.07 -9.13
C VAL A 91 -4.99 -7.45 -10.36
N SER A 92 -4.42 -7.27 -11.55
CA SER A 92 -5.04 -7.78 -12.77
C SER A 92 -5.10 -9.31 -12.75
N THR A 93 -6.17 -9.90 -13.27
CA THR A 93 -6.27 -11.35 -13.44
C THR A 93 -5.19 -11.92 -14.36
N SER A 94 -4.64 -11.08 -15.26
CA SER A 94 -3.51 -11.45 -16.14
C SER A 94 -2.13 -11.44 -15.46
N ALA A 95 -2.02 -10.88 -14.26
CA ALA A 95 -0.77 -10.89 -13.53
C ALA A 95 -0.43 -12.30 -13.07
N LYS A 96 0.87 -12.64 -13.14
CA LYS A 96 1.38 -13.90 -12.62
C LYS A 96 2.12 -13.68 -11.32
N PRO A 97 1.98 -14.57 -10.33
CA PRO A 97 2.86 -14.60 -9.18
C PRO A 97 4.31 -14.72 -9.63
N ILE A 98 5.22 -14.02 -8.98
CA ILE A 98 6.65 -14.27 -9.17
C ILE A 98 6.97 -15.56 -8.42
N GLU A 99 7.37 -16.59 -9.16
CA GLU A 99 7.82 -17.87 -8.62
C GLU A 99 9.33 -17.78 -8.37
N ASP A 100 9.71 -17.86 -7.12
CA ASP A 100 11.10 -17.93 -6.70
C ASP A 100 11.27 -19.26 -5.96
N PRO A 101 11.99 -20.25 -6.55
CA PRO A 101 12.19 -21.55 -5.94
C PRO A 101 12.88 -21.48 -4.57
N ASP A 102 13.76 -20.50 -4.38
CA ASP A 102 14.52 -20.32 -3.14
C ASP A 102 13.70 -19.59 -2.06
N LYS A 103 12.65 -18.89 -2.47
CA LYS A 103 11.76 -18.13 -1.59
C LYS A 103 10.29 -18.33 -1.96
N PRO A 104 9.78 -19.56 -1.82
CA PRO A 104 8.40 -19.83 -2.19
C PRO A 104 7.45 -18.92 -1.40
N ARG A 105 6.65 -18.16 -2.12
CA ARG A 105 5.62 -17.29 -1.54
C ARG A 105 4.27 -17.98 -1.65
N SER A 106 3.63 -18.20 -0.52
CA SER A 106 2.21 -18.52 -0.53
C SER A 106 1.43 -17.22 -0.66
N PHE A 107 0.68 -17.08 -1.76
CA PHE A 107 -0.24 -15.97 -1.88
C PHE A 107 -1.53 -16.32 -1.14
N PRO A 108 -2.07 -15.39 -0.35
CA PRO A 108 -3.41 -15.56 0.17
C PRO A 108 -4.39 -15.65 -0.98
N CYS A 109 -5.54 -16.27 -0.72
CA CYS A 109 -6.60 -16.35 -1.71
C CYS A 109 -6.98 -14.96 -2.22
N THR A 110 -7.31 -14.89 -3.50
CA THR A 110 -7.84 -13.69 -4.14
C THR A 110 -9.36 -13.78 -4.25
N GLN A 111 -9.98 -12.64 -4.44
CA GLN A 111 -11.39 -12.53 -4.74
C GLN A 111 -11.56 -11.74 -6.03
N LEU A 112 -12.30 -12.30 -6.98
CA LEU A 112 -12.69 -11.57 -8.18
C LEU A 112 -13.71 -10.50 -7.81
N VAL A 113 -13.37 -9.24 -8.05
CA VAL A 113 -14.24 -8.10 -7.72
C VAL A 113 -14.88 -7.47 -8.95
N CYS A 114 -14.29 -7.71 -10.14
CA CYS A 114 -14.81 -7.19 -11.40
C CYS A 114 -14.30 -8.03 -12.58
N GLY A 115 -15.10 -8.16 -13.64
CA GLY A 115 -14.74 -8.86 -14.87
C GLY A 115 -14.72 -10.37 -14.73
N GLU A 116 -13.90 -11.00 -15.55
CA GLU A 116 -13.71 -12.46 -15.60
C GLU A 116 -12.24 -12.82 -15.37
N ASP A 117 -12.00 -13.88 -14.63
CA ASP A 117 -10.67 -14.48 -14.47
C ASP A 117 -10.50 -15.66 -15.43
N CYS A 118 -10.04 -15.35 -16.65
CA CYS A 118 -9.73 -16.35 -17.67
C CYS A 118 -8.38 -17.04 -17.41
N PHE A 119 -7.50 -16.47 -16.59
CA PHE A 119 -6.13 -16.92 -16.42
C PHE A 119 -5.94 -17.88 -15.24
N LYS A 120 -6.72 -17.72 -14.19
CA LYS A 120 -6.71 -18.57 -12.97
C LYS A 120 -5.32 -18.70 -12.32
N HIS A 121 -4.55 -17.61 -12.33
CA HIS A 121 -3.19 -17.59 -11.76
C HIS A 121 -3.18 -17.61 -10.24
N PHE A 122 -4.29 -17.25 -9.59
CA PHE A 122 -4.41 -17.19 -8.14
C PHE A 122 -5.54 -18.08 -7.65
N PRO A 123 -5.39 -18.75 -6.49
CA PRO A 123 -6.49 -19.47 -5.88
C PRO A 123 -7.59 -18.48 -5.48
N VAL A 124 -8.82 -18.78 -5.89
CA VAL A 124 -9.99 -17.94 -5.54
C VAL A 124 -10.70 -18.55 -4.34
N ASN A 125 -10.83 -17.79 -3.27
CA ASN A 125 -11.72 -18.13 -2.15
C ASN A 125 -13.05 -17.43 -2.35
N LYS A 126 -14.13 -18.18 -2.18
CA LYS A 126 -15.45 -17.61 -2.00
C LYS A 126 -15.65 -17.42 -0.48
N PRO A 127 -15.67 -16.18 0.03
CA PRO A 127 -15.95 -15.97 1.44
C PRO A 127 -17.35 -16.48 1.77
N GLU A 128 -17.50 -17.10 2.91
CA GLU A 128 -18.80 -17.69 3.36
C GLU A 128 -19.95 -16.69 3.47
N TRP A 129 -19.62 -15.38 3.61
CA TRP A 129 -20.62 -14.31 3.71
C TRP A 129 -21.20 -13.84 2.37
N HIS A 130 -20.79 -14.40 1.22
CA HIS A 130 -21.39 -14.10 -0.09
C HIS A 130 -22.84 -14.59 -0.27
N HIS A 131 -23.41 -15.24 0.73
CA HIS A 131 -24.79 -15.70 0.64
C HIS A 131 -25.85 -14.63 0.95
N ASN A 132 -25.46 -13.42 1.27
CA ASN A 132 -26.41 -12.34 1.50
C ASN A 132 -26.08 -11.10 0.66
N PRO A 133 -26.45 -11.07 -0.64
CA PRO A 133 -26.35 -9.83 -1.39
C PRO A 133 -27.20 -8.79 -0.64
N LEU A 134 -26.57 -7.70 -0.22
CA LEU A 134 -27.29 -6.54 0.26
C LEU A 134 -28.31 -6.18 -0.83
N LYS A 135 -29.57 -6.48 -0.59
CA LYS A 135 -30.65 -5.95 -1.40
C LYS A 135 -30.65 -4.47 -1.13
N VAL A 136 -30.08 -3.70 -2.05
CA VAL A 136 -30.28 -2.27 -2.10
C VAL A 136 -31.70 -2.10 -2.64
N GLU A 137 -32.64 -1.76 -1.76
CA GLU A 137 -33.97 -1.28 -2.14
C GLU A 137 -33.87 0.15 -2.63
#